data_121172794815fc76471a937bf27ab00f
#
_entry.id   121172794815fc76471a937bf27ab00f
#
_cell.length_a   1.000
_cell.length_b   1.000
_cell.length_c   1.000
_cell.angle_alpha   90.00
_cell.angle_beta   90.00
_cell.angle_gamma   90.00
#
_symmetry.space_group_name_H-M   'P 1'
#
loop_
_entity.id
_entity.type
_entity.pdbx_description
1 polymer ?
#
loop_
_entity_poly.entity_id
_entity_poly.type
_entity_poly.pdbx_seq_one_letter_code
_entity_poly.pdbx_strand_id
1 'polypeptide(L)'
;VTVFQNPDLTTETRISARGTITFPLIGEIELAGLTPAGAEAKIAQQLMEGNFVLKPQVALNVTRVRSRQVSVLGQVVRPGRYPLDDTSAKLMDILALAGGISPTGDDEVTVMTKRDGKVAKLDIDVAAMYRTGDLSKNVELESGDEVYVRRAAVFYIYGEIQRAGAYRLEPAMTVMQALSVGGGITPRGTERGLRIRRKTPDGGFQRLDARLTDRLEPDDVVYVPESLF
;
A
#
# COMPACT_ATOMS: atom_id res chain seq x y z
N VAL A 1 22.79 23.45 -0.32
CA VAL A 1 23.60 24.30 -1.20
C VAL A 1 24.90 24.63 -0.48
N THR A 2 26.01 24.40 -1.12
CA THR A 2 27.36 24.69 -0.58
C THR A 2 28.08 25.66 -1.53
N VAL A 3 28.70 26.69 -0.96
CA VAL A 3 29.54 27.62 -1.72
C VAL A 3 30.98 27.41 -1.28
N PHE A 4 31.83 26.94 -2.20
CA PHE A 4 33.23 26.61 -1.90
C PHE A 4 33.99 27.85 -1.43
N GLN A 5 34.81 27.68 -0.38
CA GLN A 5 35.55 28.75 0.31
C GLN A 5 34.69 29.84 1.00
N ASN A 6 33.35 29.67 1.04
CA ASN A 6 32.43 30.60 1.71
C ASN A 6 31.49 29.81 2.62
N PRO A 7 31.94 29.27 3.76
CA PRO A 7 31.11 28.42 4.63
C PRO A 7 29.89 29.17 5.19
N ASP A 8 29.96 30.47 5.35
CA ASP A 8 28.85 31.30 5.82
C ASP A 8 27.68 31.37 4.85
N LEU A 9 27.89 31.03 3.57
CA LEU A 9 26.86 30.93 2.54
C LEU A 9 26.35 29.48 2.34
N THR A 10 26.92 28.52 3.07
CA THR A 10 26.42 27.14 3.02
C THR A 10 25.11 27.04 3.78
N THR A 11 24.06 26.61 3.09
CA THR A 11 22.72 26.57 3.69
C THR A 11 21.94 25.33 3.24
N GLU A 12 21.15 24.78 4.14
CA GLU A 12 20.11 23.80 3.83
C GLU A 12 18.79 24.57 3.66
N THR A 13 18.20 24.50 2.48
CA THR A 13 16.97 25.23 2.17
C THR A 13 15.98 24.31 1.45
N ARG A 14 14.73 24.70 1.44
CA ARG A 14 13.65 23.97 0.80
C ARG A 14 13.08 24.78 -0.37
N ILE A 15 12.87 24.09 -1.50
CA ILE A 15 12.13 24.68 -2.63
C ILE A 15 10.66 24.86 -2.22
N SER A 16 10.15 26.07 -2.35
CA SER A 16 8.75 26.43 -2.09
C SER A 16 7.80 25.83 -3.14
N ALA A 17 6.49 25.89 -2.89
CA ALA A 17 5.48 25.48 -3.86
C ALA A 17 5.52 26.30 -5.18
N ARG A 18 6.11 27.51 -5.15
CA ARG A 18 6.34 28.36 -6.31
C ARG A 18 7.65 28.06 -7.05
N GLY A 19 8.43 27.07 -6.56
CA GLY A 19 9.73 26.72 -7.15
C GLY A 19 10.85 27.68 -6.78
N THR A 20 10.71 28.45 -5.69
CA THR A 20 11.72 29.40 -5.21
C THR A 20 12.46 28.85 -3.97
N ILE A 21 13.69 29.30 -3.76
CA ILE A 21 14.44 29.17 -2.51
C ILE A 21 14.81 30.55 -1.98
N THR A 22 15.01 30.66 -0.66
CA THR A 22 15.66 31.82 -0.06
C THR A 22 17.11 31.50 0.19
N PHE A 23 18.02 32.33 -0.31
CA PHE A 23 19.45 32.13 -0.19
C PHE A 23 20.12 33.34 0.47
N PRO A 24 21.13 33.17 1.32
CA PRO A 24 21.82 34.27 1.97
C PRO A 24 22.35 35.30 0.95
N LEU A 25 22.27 36.57 1.28
CA LEU A 25 22.71 37.76 0.52
C LEU A 25 21.92 38.06 -0.75
N ILE A 26 21.42 37.08 -1.48
CA ILE A 26 20.73 37.26 -2.77
C ILE A 26 19.21 37.08 -2.68
N GLY A 27 18.68 36.73 -1.49
CA GLY A 27 17.25 36.67 -1.26
C GLY A 27 16.53 35.53 -1.92
N GLU A 28 15.35 35.77 -2.50
CA GLU A 28 14.50 34.75 -3.14
C GLU A 28 14.95 34.52 -4.60
N ILE A 29 15.17 33.25 -4.95
CA ILE A 29 15.62 32.79 -6.25
C ILE A 29 14.63 31.76 -6.80
N GLU A 30 14.15 31.98 -8.01
CA GLU A 30 13.31 31.01 -8.71
C GLU A 30 14.18 29.93 -9.37
N LEU A 31 13.94 28.69 -9.00
CA LEU A 31 14.63 27.49 -9.53
C LEU A 31 13.70 26.55 -10.29
N ALA A 32 12.41 26.88 -10.40
CA ALA A 32 11.44 26.05 -11.10
C ALA A 32 11.88 25.72 -12.53
N GLY A 33 11.80 24.45 -12.92
CA GLY A 33 12.14 23.99 -14.26
C GLY A 33 13.66 23.91 -14.56
N LEU A 34 14.51 24.24 -13.59
CA LEU A 34 15.96 24.12 -13.76
C LEU A 34 16.46 22.73 -13.34
N THR A 35 17.47 22.24 -14.05
CA THR A 35 18.27 21.11 -13.56
C THR A 35 19.15 21.53 -12.37
N PRO A 36 19.66 20.62 -11.54
CA PRO A 36 20.59 20.95 -10.47
C PRO A 36 21.77 21.83 -10.97
N ALA A 37 22.37 21.48 -12.09
CA ALA A 37 23.47 22.26 -12.69
C ALA A 37 23.00 23.67 -13.12
N GLY A 38 21.78 23.78 -13.67
CA GLY A 38 21.21 25.09 -14.02
C GLY A 38 20.92 25.95 -12.79
N ALA A 39 20.49 25.35 -11.68
CA ALA A 39 20.29 26.04 -10.44
C ALA A 39 21.61 26.50 -9.80
N GLU A 40 22.66 25.68 -9.84
CA GLU A 40 24.02 26.06 -9.43
C GLU A 40 24.55 27.27 -10.20
N ALA A 41 24.43 27.23 -11.51
CA ALA A 41 24.85 28.33 -12.38
C ALA A 41 24.08 29.63 -12.07
N LYS A 42 22.76 29.55 -11.86
CA LYS A 42 21.92 30.70 -11.55
C LYS A 42 22.27 31.32 -10.20
N ILE A 43 22.49 30.52 -9.18
CA ILE A 43 22.92 30.98 -7.85
C ILE A 43 24.32 31.65 -7.96
N ALA A 44 25.26 31.02 -8.66
CA ALA A 44 26.59 31.58 -8.88
C ALA A 44 26.53 32.92 -9.60
N GLN A 45 25.71 33.03 -10.65
CA GLN A 45 25.52 34.27 -11.38
C GLN A 45 25.00 35.40 -10.49
N GLN A 46 23.98 35.16 -9.68
CA GLN A 46 23.42 36.18 -8.77
C GLN A 46 24.38 36.62 -7.68
N LEU A 47 25.21 35.68 -7.17
CA LEU A 47 26.28 36.03 -6.22
C LEU A 47 27.35 36.93 -6.84
N MET A 48 27.67 36.75 -8.12
CA MET A 48 28.60 37.60 -8.86
C MET A 48 27.99 39.00 -9.16
N GLU A 49 26.75 39.03 -9.68
CA GLU A 49 26.05 40.25 -9.99
C GLU A 49 25.85 41.15 -8.76
N GLY A 50 25.60 40.58 -7.59
CA GLY A 50 25.54 41.27 -6.34
C GLY A 50 26.88 41.69 -5.74
N ASN A 51 28.01 41.36 -6.39
CA ASN A 51 29.37 41.57 -5.89
C ASN A 51 29.66 40.94 -4.53
N PHE A 52 28.91 39.89 -4.17
CA PHE A 52 29.09 39.15 -2.90
C PHE A 52 30.26 38.21 -2.95
N VAL A 53 30.46 37.54 -4.10
CA VAL A 53 31.56 36.58 -4.32
C VAL A 53 32.09 36.75 -5.75
N LEU A 54 33.42 36.98 -5.90
CA LEU A 54 34.01 37.23 -7.22
C LEU A 54 34.02 36.02 -8.16
N LYS A 55 34.22 34.82 -7.64
CA LYS A 55 34.26 33.56 -8.39
C LYS A 55 33.55 32.46 -7.60
N PRO A 56 32.22 32.51 -7.48
CA PRO A 56 31.49 31.52 -6.70
C PRO A 56 31.52 30.15 -7.38
N GLN A 57 31.89 29.13 -6.60
CA GLN A 57 31.73 27.73 -6.98
C GLN A 57 30.60 27.17 -6.12
N VAL A 58 29.44 26.98 -6.70
CA VAL A 58 28.22 26.51 -6.03
C VAL A 58 28.00 25.04 -6.33
N ALA A 59 27.79 24.24 -5.29
CA ALA A 59 27.37 22.84 -5.40
C ALA A 59 25.99 22.67 -4.73
N LEU A 60 25.04 22.06 -5.45
CA LEU A 60 23.69 21.81 -4.99
C LEU A 60 23.48 20.31 -4.81
N ASN A 61 23.26 19.89 -3.59
CA ASN A 61 22.92 18.50 -3.32
C ASN A 61 21.44 18.39 -2.92
N VAL A 62 20.67 17.61 -3.67
CA VAL A 62 19.26 17.33 -3.38
C VAL A 62 19.20 16.23 -2.35
N THR A 63 18.93 16.58 -1.09
CA THR A 63 18.87 15.61 0.02
C THR A 63 17.56 14.85 0.11
N ARG A 64 16.46 15.44 -0.36
CA ARG A 64 15.11 14.81 -0.34
C ARG A 64 14.24 15.34 -1.46
N VAL A 65 13.67 14.42 -2.24
CA VAL A 65 12.61 14.74 -3.21
C VAL A 65 11.26 14.43 -2.55
N ARG A 66 10.50 15.45 -2.17
CA ARG A 66 9.18 15.27 -1.52
C ARG A 66 8.00 15.29 -2.49
N SER A 67 8.26 15.69 -3.73
CA SER A 67 7.22 15.79 -4.76
C SER A 67 6.79 14.44 -5.33
N ARG A 68 7.63 13.43 -5.24
CA ARG A 68 7.36 12.07 -5.76
C ARG A 68 7.08 11.13 -4.60
N GLN A 69 5.79 10.92 -4.33
CA GLN A 69 5.34 10.02 -3.25
C GLN A 69 4.14 9.23 -3.70
N VAL A 70 4.02 8.01 -3.19
CA VAL A 70 2.81 7.18 -3.26
C VAL A 70 2.20 7.06 -1.88
N SER A 71 0.87 6.89 -1.83
CA SER A 71 0.14 6.63 -0.60
C SER A 71 -0.13 5.14 -0.49
N VAL A 72 0.22 4.52 0.64
CA VAL A 72 -0.10 3.11 0.94
C VAL A 72 -1.09 3.09 2.09
N LEU A 73 -2.26 2.53 1.85
CA LEU A 73 -3.41 2.57 2.74
C LEU A 73 -3.98 1.18 3.00
N GLY A 74 -4.80 1.06 4.04
CA GLY A 74 -5.51 -0.17 4.39
C GLY A 74 -4.68 -1.14 5.22
N GLN A 75 -4.78 -2.43 4.93
CA GLN A 75 -4.24 -3.52 5.74
C GLN A 75 -2.79 -3.84 5.38
N VAL A 76 -1.90 -2.88 5.58
CA VAL A 76 -0.44 -3.06 5.55
C VAL A 76 0.13 -2.85 6.95
N VAL A 77 1.35 -3.31 7.19
CA VAL A 77 1.99 -3.18 8.52
C VAL A 77 2.21 -1.72 8.89
N ARG A 78 2.62 -0.88 7.94
CA ARG A 78 2.87 0.55 8.14
C ARG A 78 2.19 1.36 7.03
N PRO A 79 0.92 1.74 7.19
CA PRO A 79 0.26 2.64 6.25
C PRO A 79 0.90 4.04 6.31
N GLY A 80 0.98 4.72 5.15
CA GLY A 80 1.60 6.04 5.09
C GLY A 80 1.95 6.48 3.67
N ARG A 81 2.73 7.57 3.58
CA ARG A 81 3.28 8.07 2.32
C ARG A 81 4.73 7.65 2.18
N TYR A 82 5.07 7.11 1.03
CA TYR A 82 6.40 6.60 0.72
C TYR A 82 7.01 7.39 -0.43
N PRO A 83 8.24 7.91 -0.28
CA PRO A 83 8.93 8.56 -1.37
C PRO A 83 9.24 7.54 -2.46
N LEU A 84 9.15 7.98 -3.71
CA LEU A 84 9.65 7.25 -4.86
C LEU A 84 11.08 7.72 -5.15
N ASP A 85 12.02 6.80 -5.13
CA ASP A 85 13.40 7.07 -5.53
C ASP A 85 13.48 7.22 -7.07
N ASP A 86 14.55 7.84 -7.57
CA ASP A 86 14.72 8.15 -9.01
C ASP A 86 14.84 6.92 -9.91
N THR A 87 15.04 5.75 -9.34
CA THR A 87 15.07 4.46 -10.02
C THR A 87 13.78 3.69 -9.75
N SER A 88 12.82 3.80 -10.65
CA SER A 88 11.55 3.02 -10.73
C SER A 88 11.13 2.27 -9.47
N ALA A 89 10.25 2.84 -8.68
CA ALA A 89 9.63 2.12 -7.57
C ALA A 89 8.45 1.28 -8.07
N LYS A 90 8.56 -0.03 -7.98
CA LYS A 90 7.49 -0.96 -8.31
C LYS A 90 6.60 -1.23 -7.11
N LEU A 91 5.40 -1.73 -7.37
CA LEU A 91 4.41 -2.04 -6.32
C LEU A 91 5.02 -2.88 -5.19
N MET A 92 5.79 -3.91 -5.52
CA MET A 92 6.37 -4.81 -4.51
C MET A 92 7.42 -4.12 -3.63
N ASP A 93 8.20 -3.19 -4.19
CA ASP A 93 9.21 -2.43 -3.45
C ASP A 93 8.53 -1.53 -2.41
N ILE A 94 7.44 -0.87 -2.82
CA ILE A 94 6.65 -0.01 -1.92
C ILE A 94 5.94 -0.82 -0.85
N LEU A 95 5.37 -1.99 -1.19
CA LEU A 95 4.80 -2.89 -0.19
C LEU A 95 5.86 -3.37 0.81
N ALA A 96 7.07 -3.69 0.35
CA ALA A 96 8.18 -4.08 1.24
C ALA A 96 8.57 -2.92 2.19
N LEU A 97 8.66 -1.69 1.68
CA LEU A 97 8.88 -0.50 2.51
C LEU A 97 7.76 -0.29 3.55
N ALA A 98 6.51 -0.62 3.20
CA ALA A 98 5.37 -0.59 4.11
C ALA A 98 5.35 -1.76 5.12
N GLY A 99 6.34 -2.66 5.07
CA GLY A 99 6.45 -3.82 5.94
C GLY A 99 5.60 -5.00 5.49
N GLY A 100 5.06 -4.96 4.27
CA GLY A 100 4.20 -5.99 3.69
C GLY A 100 2.72 -5.85 4.05
N ILE A 101 1.93 -6.77 3.53
CA ILE A 101 0.50 -6.91 3.84
C ILE A 101 0.36 -7.42 5.29
N SER A 102 -0.55 -6.84 6.05
CA SER A 102 -0.81 -7.28 7.43
C SER A 102 -1.51 -8.65 7.45
N PRO A 103 -1.49 -9.40 8.57
CA PRO A 103 -2.17 -10.70 8.67
C PRO A 103 -3.68 -10.63 8.39
N THR A 104 -4.29 -9.46 8.52
CA THR A 104 -5.71 -9.22 8.24
C THR A 104 -5.96 -8.66 6.84
N GLY A 105 -4.90 -8.45 6.07
CA GLY A 105 -4.98 -7.94 4.70
C GLY A 105 -5.30 -9.03 3.68
N ASP A 106 -5.90 -8.61 2.58
CA ASP A 106 -6.15 -9.45 1.41
C ASP A 106 -4.88 -9.58 0.56
N ASP A 107 -4.75 -10.69 -0.14
CA ASP A 107 -3.66 -10.90 -1.09
C ASP A 107 -3.85 -10.09 -2.39
N GLU A 108 -5.07 -9.60 -2.63
CA GLU A 108 -5.38 -8.69 -3.73
C GLU A 108 -5.20 -7.23 -3.31
N VAL A 109 -4.30 -6.55 -4.02
CA VAL A 109 -3.96 -5.15 -3.79
C VAL A 109 -4.53 -4.30 -4.92
N THR A 110 -5.22 -3.22 -4.57
CA THR A 110 -5.74 -2.24 -5.52
C THR A 110 -4.74 -1.10 -5.69
N VAL A 111 -4.34 -0.82 -6.92
CA VAL A 111 -3.58 0.39 -7.29
C VAL A 111 -4.51 1.35 -8.01
N MET A 112 -4.68 2.53 -7.43
CA MET A 112 -5.37 3.65 -8.07
C MET A 112 -4.34 4.59 -8.66
N THR A 113 -4.39 4.78 -9.97
CA THR A 113 -3.46 5.63 -10.70
C THR A 113 -4.20 6.69 -11.49
N LYS A 114 -3.60 7.86 -11.64
CA LYS A 114 -4.14 8.95 -12.45
C LYS A 114 -3.13 9.32 -13.52
N ARG A 115 -3.45 8.99 -14.77
CA ARG A 115 -2.62 9.31 -15.95
C ARG A 115 -3.43 10.17 -16.90
N ASP A 116 -2.88 11.28 -17.34
CA ASP A 116 -3.52 12.20 -18.31
C ASP A 116 -4.95 12.62 -17.92
N GLY A 117 -5.19 12.80 -16.62
CA GLY A 117 -6.49 13.15 -16.08
C GLY A 117 -7.48 11.96 -15.97
N LYS A 118 -7.12 10.78 -16.45
CA LYS A 118 -7.94 9.55 -16.32
C LYS A 118 -7.52 8.77 -15.09
N VAL A 119 -8.50 8.33 -14.32
CA VAL A 119 -8.28 7.42 -13.18
C VAL A 119 -8.39 5.99 -13.69
N ALA A 120 -7.40 5.18 -13.40
CA ALA A 120 -7.41 3.74 -13.62
C ALA A 120 -7.30 3.01 -12.29
N LYS A 121 -8.02 1.89 -12.19
CA LYS A 121 -7.98 0.96 -11.06
C LYS A 121 -7.38 -0.35 -11.56
N LEU A 122 -6.35 -0.83 -10.86
CA LEU A 122 -5.71 -2.11 -11.12
C LEU A 122 -5.84 -2.97 -9.86
N ASP A 123 -6.46 -4.14 -9.99
CA ASP A 123 -6.52 -5.14 -8.92
C ASP A 123 -5.45 -6.21 -9.20
N ILE A 124 -4.54 -6.41 -8.27
CA ILE A 124 -3.31 -7.21 -8.43
C ILE A 124 -3.24 -8.24 -7.31
N ASP A 125 -3.30 -9.53 -7.67
CA ASP A 125 -3.08 -10.65 -6.75
C ASP A 125 -1.57 -10.83 -6.53
N VAL A 126 -1.07 -10.31 -5.41
CA VAL A 126 0.34 -10.37 -5.02
C VAL A 126 0.78 -11.79 -4.70
N ALA A 127 -0.09 -12.59 -4.05
CA ALA A 127 0.22 -13.97 -3.74
C ALA A 127 0.33 -14.84 -5.02
N ALA A 128 -0.52 -14.57 -6.02
CA ALA A 128 -0.41 -15.25 -7.31
C ALA A 128 0.90 -14.92 -8.03
N MET A 129 1.38 -13.68 -7.99
CA MET A 129 2.67 -13.31 -8.59
C MET A 129 3.83 -14.13 -8.01
N TYR A 130 3.87 -14.30 -6.69
CA TYR A 130 4.90 -15.12 -6.05
C TYR A 130 4.74 -16.61 -6.37
N ARG A 131 3.51 -17.12 -6.38
CA ARG A 131 3.22 -18.54 -6.63
C ARG A 131 3.55 -18.96 -8.07
N THR A 132 3.30 -18.08 -9.04
CA THR A 132 3.51 -18.38 -10.47
C THR A 132 4.86 -17.91 -10.99
N GLY A 133 5.54 -17.00 -10.28
CA GLY A 133 6.75 -16.32 -10.76
C GLY A 133 6.47 -15.26 -11.84
N ASP A 134 5.20 -14.99 -12.14
CA ASP A 134 4.80 -13.96 -13.13
C ASP A 134 4.80 -12.57 -12.49
N LEU A 135 5.87 -11.83 -12.73
CA LEU A 135 6.02 -10.46 -12.25
C LEU A 135 5.51 -9.41 -13.25
N SER A 136 4.79 -9.79 -14.31
CA SER A 136 4.26 -8.84 -15.29
C SER A 136 3.30 -7.82 -14.69
N LYS A 137 2.63 -8.19 -13.57
CA LYS A 137 1.73 -7.32 -12.81
C LYS A 137 2.41 -6.50 -11.71
N ASN A 138 3.72 -6.63 -11.53
CA ASN A 138 4.48 -5.77 -10.62
C ASN A 138 4.67 -4.39 -11.28
N VAL A 139 3.59 -3.61 -11.27
CA VAL A 139 3.50 -2.32 -11.98
C VAL A 139 4.44 -1.29 -11.39
N GLU A 140 4.92 -0.39 -12.24
CA GLU A 140 5.66 0.80 -11.84
C GLU A 140 4.68 1.84 -11.30
N LEU A 141 5.02 2.41 -10.15
CA LEU A 141 4.22 3.43 -9.47
C LEU A 141 4.78 4.82 -9.75
N GLU A 142 3.89 5.77 -9.91
CA GLU A 142 4.24 7.17 -10.12
C GLU A 142 3.74 8.04 -8.97
N SER A 143 4.22 9.28 -8.96
CA SER A 143 3.81 10.26 -7.95
C SER A 143 2.30 10.48 -7.95
N GLY A 144 1.71 10.36 -6.77
CA GLY A 144 0.28 10.52 -6.56
C GLY A 144 -0.53 9.24 -6.70
N ASP A 145 0.10 8.11 -7.03
CA ASP A 145 -0.59 6.82 -7.01
C ASP A 145 -0.95 6.41 -5.58
N GLU A 146 -2.04 5.67 -5.46
CA GLU A 146 -2.52 5.14 -4.20
C GLU A 146 -2.57 3.61 -4.26
N VAL A 147 -1.91 2.97 -3.31
CA VAL A 147 -1.91 1.52 -3.09
C VAL A 147 -2.82 1.23 -1.92
N TYR A 148 -3.86 0.47 -2.14
CA TYR A 148 -4.83 0.12 -1.10
C TYR A 148 -4.91 -1.40 -0.93
N VAL A 149 -4.67 -1.86 0.29
CA VAL A 149 -4.85 -3.25 0.69
C VAL A 149 -6.13 -3.36 1.49
N ARG A 150 -7.13 -4.04 0.92
CA ARG A 150 -8.41 -4.26 1.62
C ARG A 150 -8.24 -5.30 2.73
N ARG A 151 -9.22 -5.39 3.60
CA ARG A 151 -9.29 -6.46 4.58
C ARG A 151 -9.62 -7.77 3.87
N ALA A 152 -8.92 -8.85 4.26
CA ALA A 152 -9.23 -10.19 3.78
C ALA A 152 -10.67 -10.58 4.13
N ALA A 153 -11.31 -11.32 3.23
CA ALA A 153 -12.60 -11.90 3.49
C ALA A 153 -12.55 -12.84 4.71
N VAL A 154 -13.62 -12.87 5.48
CA VAL A 154 -13.76 -13.74 6.64
C VAL A 154 -15.02 -14.59 6.53
N PHE A 155 -15.04 -15.72 7.22
CA PHE A 155 -16.24 -16.48 7.55
C PHE A 155 -16.31 -16.66 9.06
N TYR A 156 -17.46 -17.06 9.54
CA TYR A 156 -17.73 -17.27 10.95
C TYR A 156 -18.15 -18.72 11.17
N ILE A 157 -17.76 -19.30 12.29
CA ILE A 157 -18.16 -20.66 12.68
C ILE A 157 -18.57 -20.68 14.14
N TYR A 158 -19.69 -21.34 14.43
CA TYR A 158 -20.21 -21.47 15.79
C TYR A 158 -21.01 -22.77 15.97
N GLY A 159 -21.43 -23.04 17.20
CA GLY A 159 -22.09 -24.27 17.62
C GLY A 159 -21.07 -25.28 18.19
N GLU A 160 -21.26 -26.55 17.93
CA GLU A 160 -20.43 -27.64 18.47
C GLU A 160 -19.10 -27.79 17.71
N ILE A 161 -18.30 -26.75 17.74
CA ILE A 161 -16.94 -26.65 17.19
C ILE A 161 -15.96 -26.30 18.31
N GLN A 162 -14.74 -26.81 18.26
CA GLN A 162 -13.74 -26.62 19.32
C GLN A 162 -13.38 -25.14 19.53
N ARG A 163 -13.25 -24.38 18.46
CA ARG A 163 -12.92 -22.95 18.48
C ARG A 163 -13.88 -22.18 17.59
N ALA A 164 -14.97 -21.73 18.19
CA ALA A 164 -15.90 -20.82 17.55
C ALA A 164 -15.24 -19.45 17.33
N GLY A 165 -15.54 -18.79 16.21
CA GLY A 165 -14.98 -17.47 15.91
C GLY A 165 -15.05 -17.06 14.45
N ALA A 166 -14.33 -15.97 14.13
CA ALA A 166 -14.13 -15.48 12.77
C ALA A 166 -12.76 -15.93 12.25
N TYR A 167 -12.72 -16.40 11.04
CA TYR A 167 -11.52 -16.92 10.38
C TYR A 167 -11.36 -16.30 8.99
N ARG A 168 -10.11 -16.14 8.55
CA ARG A 168 -9.82 -15.73 7.17
C ARG A 168 -10.39 -16.76 6.20
N LEU A 169 -11.07 -16.27 5.17
CA LEU A 169 -11.57 -17.10 4.09
C LEU A 169 -10.47 -17.23 3.02
N GLU A 170 -9.92 -18.43 2.89
CA GLU A 170 -8.96 -18.74 1.83
C GLU A 170 -9.70 -18.99 0.49
N PRO A 171 -9.03 -18.77 -0.65
CA PRO A 171 -9.62 -19.02 -1.96
C PRO A 171 -10.15 -20.46 -2.08
N ALA A 172 -11.39 -20.60 -2.52
CA ALA A 172 -12.08 -21.88 -2.72
C ALA A 172 -12.19 -22.77 -1.45
N MET A 173 -12.12 -22.20 -0.26
CA MET A 173 -12.22 -22.90 1.01
C MET A 173 -13.55 -23.64 1.14
N THR A 174 -13.48 -24.91 1.57
CA THR A 174 -14.65 -25.76 1.79
C THR A 174 -15.09 -25.76 3.25
N VAL A 175 -16.34 -26.21 3.51
CA VAL A 175 -16.86 -26.39 4.87
C VAL A 175 -15.95 -27.34 5.68
N MET A 176 -15.45 -28.43 5.08
CA MET A 176 -14.51 -29.33 5.74
C MET A 176 -13.24 -28.61 6.23
N GLN A 177 -12.66 -27.77 5.38
CA GLN A 177 -11.48 -26.97 5.73
C GLN A 177 -11.80 -25.97 6.83
N ALA A 178 -12.97 -25.33 6.79
CA ALA A 178 -13.44 -24.43 7.83
C ALA A 178 -13.59 -25.13 9.19
N LEU A 179 -14.17 -26.33 9.22
CA LEU A 179 -14.25 -27.13 10.44
C LEU A 179 -12.84 -27.45 10.97
N SER A 180 -11.91 -27.79 10.09
CA SER A 180 -10.52 -28.09 10.47
C SER A 180 -9.81 -26.90 11.09
N VAL A 181 -9.95 -25.69 10.50
CA VAL A 181 -9.39 -24.45 11.05
C VAL A 181 -10.02 -24.11 12.41
N GLY A 182 -11.32 -24.39 12.58
CA GLY A 182 -12.04 -24.28 13.86
C GLY A 182 -11.62 -25.34 14.90
N GLY A 183 -10.65 -26.22 14.61
CA GLY A 183 -10.15 -27.24 15.53
C GLY A 183 -10.94 -28.54 15.54
N GLY A 184 -11.87 -28.71 14.59
CA GLY A 184 -12.75 -29.86 14.50
C GLY A 184 -14.02 -29.76 15.35
N ILE A 185 -14.95 -30.65 15.06
CA ILE A 185 -16.22 -30.76 15.78
C ILE A 185 -15.98 -31.27 17.21
N THR A 186 -16.72 -30.79 18.19
CA THR A 186 -16.66 -31.29 19.55
C THR A 186 -17.21 -32.73 19.65
N PRO A 187 -16.94 -33.49 20.74
CA PRO A 187 -17.56 -34.79 20.95
C PRO A 187 -19.09 -34.82 20.96
N ARG A 188 -19.69 -33.64 21.19
CA ARG A 188 -21.16 -33.44 21.18
C ARG A 188 -21.70 -33.02 19.82
N GLY A 189 -20.82 -32.62 18.90
CA GLY A 189 -21.21 -32.14 17.59
C GLY A 189 -21.41 -33.26 16.57
N THR A 190 -22.03 -32.90 15.45
CA THR A 190 -22.23 -33.81 14.32
C THR A 190 -22.06 -33.09 12.98
N GLU A 191 -21.58 -33.81 11.96
CA GLU A 191 -21.55 -33.35 10.57
C GLU A 191 -22.94 -33.35 9.91
N ARG A 192 -23.89 -34.07 10.49
CA ARG A 192 -25.25 -34.13 9.96
C ARG A 192 -26.02 -32.86 10.34
N GLY A 193 -26.60 -32.22 9.34
CA GLY A 193 -27.39 -30.99 9.55
C GLY A 193 -26.53 -29.73 9.70
N LEU A 194 -25.29 -29.74 9.20
CA LEU A 194 -24.49 -28.54 9.03
C LEU A 194 -25.27 -27.50 8.19
N ARG A 195 -25.12 -26.25 8.53
CA ARG A 195 -25.83 -25.16 7.85
C ARG A 195 -24.90 -23.99 7.62
N ILE A 196 -25.14 -23.30 6.50
CA ILE A 196 -24.55 -22.01 6.20
C ILE A 196 -25.66 -20.95 6.22
N ARG A 197 -25.47 -19.88 6.95
CA ARG A 197 -26.25 -18.66 6.81
C ARG A 197 -25.46 -17.70 5.93
N ARG A 198 -25.97 -17.46 4.72
CA ARG A 198 -25.33 -16.63 3.70
C ARG A 198 -26.10 -15.35 3.49
N LYS A 199 -25.40 -14.25 3.31
CA LYS A 199 -25.98 -12.96 2.98
C LYS A 199 -26.47 -12.97 1.53
N THR A 200 -27.68 -12.49 1.30
CA THR A 200 -28.26 -12.38 -0.05
C THR A 200 -27.97 -10.99 -0.63
N PRO A 201 -27.96 -10.81 -1.98
CA PRO A 201 -27.68 -9.53 -2.63
C PRO A 201 -28.63 -8.40 -2.22
N ASP A 202 -29.85 -8.71 -1.83
CA ASP A 202 -30.87 -7.78 -1.32
C ASP A 202 -30.65 -7.37 0.16
N GLY A 203 -29.56 -7.86 0.79
CA GLY A 203 -29.21 -7.56 2.16
C GLY A 203 -29.86 -8.48 3.21
N GLY A 204 -30.67 -9.44 2.76
CA GLY A 204 -31.24 -10.49 3.62
C GLY A 204 -30.24 -11.60 3.94
N PHE A 205 -30.77 -12.69 4.51
CA PHE A 205 -30.03 -13.91 4.80
C PHE A 205 -30.81 -15.13 4.36
N GLN A 206 -30.13 -16.05 3.69
CA GLN A 206 -30.64 -17.38 3.41
C GLN A 206 -29.95 -18.43 4.27
N ARG A 207 -30.68 -19.49 4.59
CA ARG A 207 -30.17 -20.66 5.29
C ARG A 207 -30.03 -21.79 4.28
N LEU A 208 -28.83 -22.33 4.20
CA LEU A 208 -28.48 -23.43 3.30
C LEU A 208 -28.10 -24.65 4.11
N ASP A 209 -28.58 -25.82 3.75
CA ASP A 209 -28.04 -27.07 4.25
C ASP A 209 -26.66 -27.26 3.60
N ALA A 210 -25.64 -27.54 4.42
CA ALA A 210 -24.26 -27.55 3.97
C ALA A 210 -23.69 -28.97 3.95
N ARG A 211 -22.92 -29.26 2.89
CA ARG A 211 -22.09 -30.45 2.76
C ARG A 211 -20.64 -30.08 3.03
N LEU A 212 -19.83 -31.03 3.43
CA LEU A 212 -18.40 -30.83 3.69
C LEU A 212 -17.62 -30.28 2.48
N THR A 213 -18.07 -30.60 1.27
CA THR A 213 -17.47 -30.18 -0.01
C THR A 213 -17.93 -28.80 -0.50
N ASP A 214 -18.97 -28.23 0.11
CA ASP A 214 -19.50 -26.94 -0.31
C ASP A 214 -18.48 -25.83 -0.02
N ARG A 215 -18.39 -24.88 -0.95
CA ARG A 215 -17.49 -23.73 -0.82
C ARG A 215 -18.13 -22.62 0.00
N LEU A 216 -17.32 -22.02 0.84
CA LEU A 216 -17.71 -20.85 1.58
C LEU A 216 -17.55 -19.59 0.75
N GLU A 217 -18.38 -18.60 1.04
CA GLU A 217 -18.32 -17.23 0.51
C GLU A 217 -18.03 -16.23 1.63
N PRO A 218 -17.60 -15.01 1.29
CA PRO A 218 -17.39 -13.95 2.28
C PRO A 218 -18.60 -13.75 3.18
N ASP A 219 -18.35 -13.59 4.49
CA ASP A 219 -19.35 -13.39 5.55
C ASP A 219 -20.29 -14.58 5.79
N ASP A 220 -20.02 -15.76 5.23
CA ASP A 220 -20.77 -16.97 5.57
C ASP A 220 -20.64 -17.28 7.06
N VAL A 221 -21.75 -17.72 7.66
CA VAL A 221 -21.80 -18.18 9.04
C VAL A 221 -22.13 -19.66 9.07
N VAL A 222 -21.14 -20.48 9.40
CA VAL A 222 -21.27 -21.94 9.48
C VAL A 222 -21.77 -22.32 10.87
N TYR A 223 -22.84 -23.09 10.93
CA TYR A 223 -23.40 -23.64 12.16
C TYR A 223 -23.15 -25.14 12.25
N VAL A 224 -22.54 -25.56 13.36
CA VAL A 224 -22.33 -26.98 13.68
C VAL A 224 -23.33 -27.40 14.73
N PRO A 225 -24.26 -28.33 14.39
CA PRO A 225 -25.28 -28.77 15.34
C PRO A 225 -24.77 -29.75 16.37
N GLU A 226 -25.49 -29.84 17.48
CA GLU A 226 -25.30 -30.88 18.48
C GLU A 226 -25.84 -32.24 17.97
N SER A 227 -25.12 -33.30 18.28
CA SER A 227 -25.61 -34.65 18.07
C SER A 227 -26.71 -34.98 19.09
N LEU A 228 -27.85 -35.39 18.61
CA LEU A 228 -28.95 -35.76 19.49
C LEU A 228 -28.81 -37.17 20.09
N PHE A 229 -27.81 -37.94 19.62
CA PHE A 229 -27.51 -39.30 20.10
C PHE A 229 -26.04 -39.66 19.84
#